data_ba87d53cc1f1ca7b386a92de6fd3815e
#
_entry.id   ba87d53cc1f1ca7b386a92de6fd3815e
#
_cell.length_a   1.000
_cell.length_b   1.000
_cell.length_c   1.000
_cell.angle_alpha   90.00
_cell.angle_beta   90.00
_cell.angle_gamma   90.00
#
_symmetry.space_group_name_H-M   'P 1'
#
loop_
_entity.id
_entity.type
_entity.pdbx_description
1 polymer ?
#
loop_
_entity_poly.entity_id
_entity_poly.type
_entity_poly.pdbx_seq_one_letter_code
_entity_poly.pdbx_strand_id
1 'polypeptide(L)'
;MTQSASKSVGNPGTRQSATAKKRSLLVTLHLWLGLSLGALLVLIGLSGSTMVFRYELERAFFPALTHSATSGPDALDACLAAAQAVNPQKTARTLRLPVNADGTLEWLTIPVGQTTKEQATTIYTDPHTCAVLGTRGPRKDGMSFLVNFHHALLMGKNGAYLQTVVAFAAIFLAISGLIQWWPKTWRWSRLRPRASARPLHYAIGFWAMTPLLLIAATSIYMAWRSGINQALVGEATTKVAAPAKPGEDAKKSSAPASLHAVMDAARTAKPDATWRILTLPQKPKDPFTITYQLPGEYGRTGNNQISLKMNTDATARVTAVSELRQSARMKRFLTCLMQIHYGEFGGITTRLLWCATGFSPAILFFSGLLMWRRRIHTATASQRIIATQFS
;
A
#
# COMPACT_ATOMS: atom_id res chain seq x y z
N MET A 1 -57.44 -22.14 43.35
CA MET A 1 -56.06 -21.68 43.62
C MET A 1 -55.46 -21.22 42.33
N THR A 2 -55.58 -19.95 42.02
CA THR A 2 -55.03 -19.36 40.76
C THR A 2 -53.84 -18.48 41.16
N GLN A 3 -52.62 -18.91 40.83
CA GLN A 3 -51.41 -18.11 41.00
C GLN A 3 -51.31 -17.06 39.87
N SER A 4 -51.43 -15.80 40.24
CA SER A 4 -51.17 -14.63 39.39
C SER A 4 -49.68 -14.44 39.27
N ALA A 5 -49.10 -14.64 38.04
CA ALA A 5 -47.74 -14.35 37.71
C ALA A 5 -47.56 -12.83 37.55
N SER A 6 -46.95 -12.18 38.53
CA SER A 6 -46.51 -10.78 38.46
C SER A 6 -45.36 -10.61 37.44
N LYS A 7 -45.65 -10.06 36.27
CA LYS A 7 -44.62 -9.57 35.33
C LYS A 7 -44.00 -8.31 35.94
N SER A 8 -42.72 -8.39 36.33
CA SER A 8 -41.93 -7.22 36.72
C SER A 8 -41.77 -6.28 35.54
N VAL A 9 -42.49 -5.17 35.53
CA VAL A 9 -42.30 -4.07 34.57
C VAL A 9 -40.98 -3.38 34.94
N GLY A 10 -39.94 -3.64 34.17
CA GLY A 10 -38.65 -2.99 34.35
C GLY A 10 -38.78 -1.47 34.24
N ASN A 11 -38.25 -0.77 35.23
CA ASN A 11 -38.33 0.68 35.40
C ASN A 11 -37.79 1.43 34.19
N PRO A 12 -38.57 2.23 33.44
CA PRO A 12 -38.13 2.92 32.20
C PRO A 12 -37.01 3.94 32.45
N GLY A 13 -36.84 4.45 33.68
CA GLY A 13 -35.78 5.40 34.05
C GLY A 13 -34.36 4.82 34.00
N THR A 14 -34.18 3.53 34.32
CA THR A 14 -32.86 2.88 34.30
C THR A 14 -32.36 2.61 32.89
N ARG A 15 -33.23 2.34 31.93
CA ARG A 15 -32.90 2.12 30.51
C ARG A 15 -32.45 3.42 29.80
N GLN A 16 -33.10 4.55 30.09
CA GLN A 16 -32.73 5.85 29.54
C GLN A 16 -31.40 6.35 30.12
N SER A 17 -31.10 6.13 31.37
CA SER A 17 -29.81 6.46 32.01
C SER A 17 -28.65 5.68 31.41
N ALA A 18 -28.80 4.37 31.17
CA ALA A 18 -27.77 3.52 30.59
C ALA A 18 -27.46 3.88 29.10
N THR A 19 -28.47 4.23 28.31
CA THR A 19 -28.30 4.66 26.92
C THR A 19 -27.62 6.03 26.80
N ALA A 20 -27.95 6.98 27.66
CA ALA A 20 -27.31 8.29 27.75
C ALA A 20 -25.83 8.17 28.16
N LYS A 21 -25.50 7.31 29.13
CA LYS A 21 -24.14 7.05 29.59
C LYS A 21 -23.29 6.38 28.49
N LYS A 22 -23.83 5.41 27.74
CA LYS A 22 -23.16 4.76 26.60
C LYS A 22 -22.88 5.75 25.48
N ARG A 23 -23.82 6.63 25.14
CA ARG A 23 -23.62 7.67 24.12
C ARG A 23 -22.56 8.69 24.54
N SER A 24 -22.52 9.06 25.82
CA SER A 24 -21.47 9.96 26.35
C SER A 24 -20.07 9.33 26.23
N LEU A 25 -19.91 8.03 26.53
CA LEU A 25 -18.65 7.31 26.41
C LEU A 25 -18.18 7.25 24.94
N LEU A 26 -19.09 6.92 24.00
CA LEU A 26 -18.76 6.85 22.59
C LEU A 26 -18.26 8.20 22.04
N VAL A 27 -18.92 9.30 22.43
CA VAL A 27 -18.51 10.67 22.05
C VAL A 27 -17.11 10.98 22.62
N THR A 28 -16.88 10.62 23.88
CA THR A 28 -15.61 10.87 24.56
C THR A 28 -14.47 10.07 23.91
N LEU A 29 -14.67 8.79 23.63
CA LEU A 29 -13.67 7.96 22.94
C LEU A 29 -13.39 8.45 21.52
N HIS A 30 -14.43 8.79 20.75
CA HIS A 30 -14.25 9.35 19.41
C HIS A 30 -13.43 10.65 19.45
N LEU A 31 -13.72 11.54 20.40
CA LEU A 31 -13.00 12.80 20.56
C LEU A 31 -11.52 12.55 20.87
N TRP A 32 -11.24 11.75 21.91
CA TRP A 32 -9.85 11.55 22.36
C TRP A 32 -9.02 10.74 21.37
N LEU A 33 -9.57 9.69 20.77
CA LEU A 33 -8.89 8.97 19.68
C LEU A 33 -8.68 9.88 18.45
N GLY A 34 -9.69 10.70 18.11
CA GLY A 34 -9.56 11.64 17.01
C GLY A 34 -8.52 12.72 17.24
N LEU A 35 -8.34 13.20 18.48
CA LEU A 35 -7.31 14.18 18.83
C LEU A 35 -5.92 13.56 18.97
N SER A 36 -5.79 12.37 19.56
CA SER A 36 -4.49 11.73 19.83
C SER A 36 -3.90 11.06 18.58
N LEU A 37 -4.69 10.21 17.91
CA LEU A 37 -4.23 9.48 16.71
C LEU A 37 -4.58 10.19 15.40
N GLY A 38 -5.46 11.19 15.45
CA GLY A 38 -5.91 11.91 14.27
C GLY A 38 -4.78 12.62 13.53
N ALA A 39 -3.82 13.23 14.24
CA ALA A 39 -2.66 13.84 13.63
C ALA A 39 -1.79 12.82 12.86
N LEU A 40 -1.63 11.61 13.42
CA LEU A 40 -0.92 10.53 12.75
C LEU A 40 -1.70 10.01 11.53
N LEU A 41 -3.03 9.92 11.63
CA LEU A 41 -3.91 9.61 10.50
C LEU A 41 -3.79 10.65 9.37
N VAL A 42 -3.64 11.93 9.70
CA VAL A 42 -3.38 12.99 8.70
C VAL A 42 -2.09 12.69 7.94
N LEU A 43 -1.00 12.44 8.65
CA LEU A 43 0.30 12.18 8.02
C LEU A 43 0.29 10.90 7.17
N ILE A 44 -0.31 9.83 7.67
CA ILE A 44 -0.47 8.57 6.92
C ILE A 44 -1.38 8.78 5.69
N GLY A 45 -2.48 9.51 5.84
CA GLY A 45 -3.39 9.80 4.74
C GLY A 45 -2.73 10.63 3.64
N LEU A 46 -2.03 11.70 4.00
CA LEU A 46 -1.32 12.54 3.04
C LEU A 46 -0.21 11.79 2.32
N SER A 47 0.59 10.99 3.05
CA SER A 47 1.62 10.16 2.44
C SER A 47 1.02 9.11 1.51
N GLY A 48 -0.09 8.48 1.88
CA GLY A 48 -0.82 7.55 1.03
C GLY A 48 -1.38 8.20 -0.23
N SER A 49 -1.99 9.38 -0.12
CA SER A 49 -2.47 10.18 -1.27
C SER A 49 -1.35 10.46 -2.28
N THR A 50 -0.17 10.85 -1.78
CA THR A 50 1.00 11.06 -2.64
C THR A 50 1.44 9.78 -3.32
N MET A 51 1.41 8.64 -2.61
CA MET A 51 1.82 7.34 -3.15
C MET A 51 0.88 6.79 -4.22
N VAL A 52 -0.38 7.20 -4.28
CA VAL A 52 -1.30 6.83 -5.37
C VAL A 52 -0.73 7.21 -6.73
N PHE A 53 -0.01 8.33 -6.80
CA PHE A 53 0.63 8.85 -8.03
C PHE A 53 2.15 8.74 -8.00
N ARG A 54 2.70 7.80 -7.21
CA ARG A 54 4.13 7.63 -7.00
C ARG A 54 4.94 7.58 -8.30
N TYR A 55 4.52 6.77 -9.27
CA TYR A 55 5.27 6.57 -10.50
C TYR A 55 5.25 7.81 -11.41
N GLU A 56 4.12 8.51 -11.46
CA GLU A 56 3.99 9.75 -12.18
C GLU A 56 4.85 10.85 -11.54
N LEU A 57 4.89 10.90 -10.21
CA LEU A 57 5.76 11.81 -9.47
C LEU A 57 7.24 11.47 -9.65
N GLU A 58 7.61 10.17 -9.62
CA GLU A 58 8.98 9.74 -9.90
C GLU A 58 9.42 10.16 -11.30
N ARG A 59 8.56 10.02 -12.31
CA ARG A 59 8.84 10.49 -13.68
C ARG A 59 8.98 12.00 -13.76
N ALA A 60 8.14 12.75 -13.07
CA ALA A 60 8.16 14.21 -13.06
C ALA A 60 9.39 14.79 -12.32
N PHE A 61 9.76 14.18 -11.19
CA PHE A 61 10.88 14.69 -10.37
C PHE A 61 12.25 14.17 -10.78
N PHE A 62 12.31 13.03 -11.48
CA PHE A 62 13.56 12.39 -11.91
C PHE A 62 13.52 12.02 -13.39
N PRO A 63 13.23 12.97 -14.29
CA PRO A 63 13.12 12.67 -15.72
C PRO A 63 14.39 12.07 -16.31
N ALA A 64 15.56 12.53 -15.87
CA ALA A 64 16.86 12.01 -16.33
C ALA A 64 17.08 10.51 -16.00
N LEU A 65 16.38 9.97 -15.01
CA LEU A 65 16.48 8.55 -14.63
C LEU A 65 15.35 7.69 -15.22
N THR A 66 14.24 8.30 -15.57
CA THR A 66 12.99 7.58 -15.88
C THR A 66 12.54 7.69 -17.32
N HIS A 67 13.25 8.51 -18.13
CA HIS A 67 12.99 8.65 -19.56
C HIS A 67 14.21 8.24 -20.36
N SER A 68 13.96 7.44 -21.38
CA SER A 68 14.92 7.12 -22.45
C SER A 68 14.58 7.98 -23.66
N ALA A 69 15.59 8.63 -24.22
CA ALA A 69 15.47 9.39 -25.46
C ALA A 69 15.82 8.54 -26.70
N THR A 70 16.20 7.30 -26.52
CA THR A 70 16.65 6.41 -27.58
C THR A 70 15.55 5.45 -28.03
N SER A 71 15.69 4.88 -29.20
CA SER A 71 14.79 3.87 -29.76
C SER A 71 15.61 2.74 -30.38
N GLY A 72 15.07 1.53 -30.37
CA GLY A 72 15.75 0.36 -30.89
C GLY A 72 15.34 -0.93 -30.16
N PRO A 73 15.96 -2.05 -30.46
CA PRO A 73 15.73 -3.28 -29.72
C PRO A 73 16.35 -3.21 -28.34
N ASP A 74 15.71 -3.87 -27.35
CA ASP A 74 16.23 -3.97 -26.00
C ASP A 74 17.51 -4.81 -25.95
N ALA A 75 18.56 -4.28 -25.33
CA ALA A 75 19.86 -4.96 -25.18
C ALA A 75 20.06 -5.48 -23.74
N LEU A 76 19.13 -6.31 -23.24
CA LEU A 76 19.02 -6.68 -21.83
C LEU A 76 20.29 -7.26 -21.21
N ASP A 77 21.02 -8.11 -21.95
CA ASP A 77 22.24 -8.75 -21.47
C ASP A 77 23.39 -7.74 -21.31
N ALA A 78 23.54 -6.83 -22.29
CA ALA A 78 24.52 -5.73 -22.20
C ALA A 78 24.16 -4.74 -21.09
N CYS A 79 22.86 -4.42 -20.92
CA CYS A 79 22.38 -3.55 -19.86
C CYS A 79 22.55 -4.15 -18.48
N LEU A 80 22.41 -5.48 -18.33
CA LEU A 80 22.74 -6.17 -17.08
C LEU A 80 24.23 -6.05 -16.76
N ALA A 81 25.10 -6.27 -17.77
CA ALA A 81 26.55 -6.13 -17.59
C ALA A 81 26.93 -4.70 -17.18
N ALA A 82 26.37 -3.69 -17.85
CA ALA A 82 26.57 -2.28 -17.50
C ALA A 82 26.10 -1.96 -16.09
N ALA A 83 24.93 -2.45 -15.69
CA ALA A 83 24.41 -2.25 -14.33
C ALA A 83 25.27 -2.93 -13.26
N GLN A 84 25.77 -4.13 -13.52
CA GLN A 84 26.67 -4.85 -12.60
C GLN A 84 28.03 -4.18 -12.48
N ALA A 85 28.55 -3.57 -13.54
CA ALA A 85 29.82 -2.86 -13.54
C ALA A 85 29.81 -1.60 -12.63
N VAL A 86 28.65 -1.00 -12.37
CA VAL A 86 28.51 0.15 -11.46
C VAL A 86 28.94 -0.22 -10.02
N ASN A 87 28.64 -1.43 -9.58
CA ASN A 87 29.01 -1.89 -8.25
C ASN A 87 29.26 -3.41 -8.26
N PRO A 88 30.51 -3.86 -8.49
CA PRO A 88 30.84 -5.28 -8.56
C PRO A 88 30.58 -6.09 -7.27
N GLN A 89 30.44 -5.41 -6.13
CA GLN A 89 30.12 -6.07 -4.83
C GLN A 89 28.62 -6.32 -4.66
N LYS A 90 27.79 -5.89 -5.61
CA LYS A 90 26.35 -6.10 -5.62
C LYS A 90 25.92 -6.97 -6.78
N THR A 91 24.88 -7.76 -6.57
CA THR A 91 24.29 -8.61 -7.60
C THR A 91 22.91 -8.09 -7.97
N ALA A 92 22.61 -8.03 -9.26
CA ALA A 92 21.28 -7.71 -9.75
C ALA A 92 20.30 -8.82 -9.32
N ARG A 93 19.23 -8.42 -8.69
CA ARG A 93 18.19 -9.34 -8.19
C ARG A 93 16.92 -9.27 -8.99
N THR A 94 16.46 -8.07 -9.31
CA THR A 94 15.26 -7.87 -10.12
C THR A 94 15.51 -6.77 -11.16
N LEU A 95 14.97 -7.00 -12.32
CA LEU A 95 14.82 -6.00 -13.37
C LEU A 95 13.34 -5.60 -13.43
N ARG A 96 13.04 -4.32 -13.24
CA ARG A 96 11.73 -3.79 -13.57
C ARG A 96 11.75 -3.29 -15.01
N LEU A 97 10.84 -3.83 -15.80
CA LEU A 97 10.65 -3.46 -17.19
C LEU A 97 9.80 -2.19 -17.29
N PRO A 98 10.04 -1.33 -18.27
CA PRO A 98 9.30 -0.10 -18.46
C PRO A 98 7.82 -0.38 -18.76
N VAL A 99 6.95 0.49 -18.22
CA VAL A 99 5.51 0.47 -18.52
C VAL A 99 5.20 1.29 -19.77
N ASN A 100 5.98 2.35 -19.99
CA ASN A 100 5.87 3.27 -21.10
C ASN A 100 6.99 3.00 -22.10
N ALA A 101 6.73 3.27 -23.37
CA ALA A 101 7.71 3.04 -24.45
C ALA A 101 9.02 3.84 -24.26
N ASP A 102 8.94 5.01 -23.62
CA ASP A 102 10.06 5.88 -23.29
C ASP A 102 10.63 5.64 -21.88
N GLY A 103 10.33 4.50 -21.28
CA GLY A 103 10.79 4.18 -19.93
C GLY A 103 12.17 3.54 -19.91
N THR A 104 12.82 3.57 -18.76
CA THR A 104 14.15 3.00 -18.50
C THR A 104 14.07 1.65 -17.81
N LEU A 105 15.16 0.88 -17.88
CA LEU A 105 15.31 -0.37 -17.13
C LEU A 105 15.76 -0.06 -15.70
N GLU A 106 15.05 -0.61 -14.70
CA GLU A 106 15.38 -0.41 -13.28
C GLU A 106 15.96 -1.70 -12.70
N TRP A 107 17.25 -1.73 -12.44
CA TRP A 107 17.96 -2.86 -11.85
C TRP A 107 18.07 -2.71 -10.35
N LEU A 108 17.36 -3.53 -9.58
CA LEU A 108 17.55 -3.61 -8.14
C LEU A 108 18.75 -4.51 -7.84
N THR A 109 19.81 -3.93 -7.31
CA THR A 109 21.03 -4.62 -6.90
C THR A 109 21.13 -4.67 -5.37
N ILE A 110 21.61 -5.78 -4.83
CA ILE A 110 21.85 -5.97 -3.39
C ILE A 110 23.25 -6.53 -3.18
N PRO A 111 23.89 -6.24 -2.02
CA PRO A 111 25.20 -6.80 -1.70
C PRO A 111 25.19 -8.34 -1.76
N VAL A 112 26.29 -8.91 -2.26
CA VAL A 112 26.45 -10.35 -2.34
C VAL A 112 26.33 -10.96 -0.93
N GLY A 113 25.55 -12.02 -0.79
CA GLY A 113 25.32 -12.71 0.49
C GLY A 113 24.26 -12.05 1.40
N GLN A 114 23.64 -10.93 1.01
CA GLN A 114 22.58 -10.29 1.77
C GLN A 114 21.21 -10.48 1.11
N THR A 115 20.16 -10.49 1.95
CA THR A 115 18.76 -10.56 1.49
C THR A 115 17.96 -9.31 1.82
N THR A 116 18.52 -8.42 2.65
CA THR A 116 17.84 -7.23 3.11
C THR A 116 17.87 -6.12 2.07
N LYS A 117 16.71 -5.49 1.84
CA LYS A 117 16.60 -4.32 0.95
C LYS A 117 17.21 -3.04 1.53
N GLU A 118 17.76 -3.10 2.73
CA GLU A 118 18.29 -1.93 3.44
C GLU A 118 19.52 -1.33 2.76
N GLN A 119 20.28 -2.14 2.05
CA GLN A 119 21.46 -1.72 1.29
C GLN A 119 21.26 -1.87 -0.23
N ALA A 120 20.04 -2.11 -0.66
CA ALA A 120 19.72 -2.22 -2.08
C ALA A 120 19.99 -0.89 -2.81
N THR A 121 20.42 -0.97 -4.04
CA THR A 121 20.57 0.19 -4.94
C THR A 121 19.80 -0.10 -6.21
N THR A 122 19.04 0.85 -6.69
CA THR A 122 18.41 0.79 -8.01
C THR A 122 19.32 1.52 -8.99
N ILE A 123 19.70 0.84 -10.06
CA ILE A 123 20.51 1.36 -11.17
C ILE A 123 19.57 1.52 -12.35
N TYR A 124 19.58 2.67 -12.98
CA TYR A 124 18.76 3.01 -14.15
C TYR A 124 19.63 2.94 -15.39
N THR A 125 19.21 2.16 -16.38
CA THR A 125 19.88 2.10 -17.68
C THR A 125 18.91 2.38 -18.81
N ASP A 126 19.42 3.00 -19.85
CA ASP A 126 18.70 3.11 -21.10
C ASP A 126 18.53 1.71 -21.73
N PRO A 127 17.32 1.32 -22.19
CA PRO A 127 17.06 -0.05 -22.65
C PRO A 127 17.78 -0.41 -23.96
N HIS A 128 18.18 0.57 -24.77
CA HIS A 128 18.72 0.36 -26.10
C HIS A 128 20.24 0.55 -26.14
N THR A 129 20.74 1.60 -25.49
CA THR A 129 22.18 1.92 -25.48
C THR A 129 22.90 1.32 -24.29
N CYS A 130 22.15 0.88 -23.24
CA CYS A 130 22.67 0.41 -21.96
C CYS A 130 23.48 1.47 -21.18
N ALA A 131 23.40 2.74 -21.58
CA ALA A 131 24.02 3.82 -20.84
C ALA A 131 23.43 3.86 -19.42
N VAL A 132 24.30 3.96 -18.41
CA VAL A 132 23.88 4.12 -17.02
C VAL A 132 23.45 5.56 -16.79
N LEU A 133 22.16 5.77 -16.58
CA LEU A 133 21.54 7.09 -16.37
C LEU A 133 21.73 7.59 -14.94
N GLY A 134 21.93 6.68 -13.99
CA GLY A 134 22.19 7.01 -12.60
C GLY A 134 21.77 5.92 -11.62
N THR A 135 21.94 6.20 -10.35
CA THR A 135 21.67 5.25 -9.26
C THR A 135 20.87 5.90 -8.15
N ARG A 136 19.98 5.13 -7.51
CA ARG A 136 19.25 5.53 -6.29
C ARG A 136 19.43 4.51 -5.20
N GLY A 137 19.90 4.95 -4.03
CA GLY A 137 20.03 4.10 -2.85
C GLY A 137 18.74 4.06 -2.01
N PRO A 138 18.60 3.09 -1.12
CA PRO A 138 17.48 3.04 -0.20
C PRO A 138 17.56 4.21 0.77
N ARG A 139 16.41 4.85 1.04
CA ARG A 139 16.27 5.95 2.02
C ARG A 139 17.05 7.25 1.73
N LYS A 140 17.66 7.40 0.55
CA LYS A 140 18.44 8.61 0.21
C LYS A 140 17.64 9.67 -0.57
N ASP A 141 16.42 9.38 -0.96
CA ASP A 141 15.55 10.31 -1.68
C ASP A 141 14.18 10.45 -1.00
N GLY A 142 13.51 11.57 -1.28
CA GLY A 142 12.22 11.90 -0.67
C GLY A 142 11.13 10.87 -0.93
N MET A 143 11.15 10.19 -2.09
CA MET A 143 10.16 9.16 -2.39
C MET A 143 10.39 7.89 -1.56
N SER A 144 11.64 7.46 -1.42
CA SER A 144 11.99 6.33 -0.55
C SER A 144 11.68 6.63 0.93
N PHE A 145 11.92 7.86 1.37
CA PHE A 145 11.51 8.33 2.70
C PHE A 145 9.98 8.21 2.86
N LEU A 146 9.21 8.74 1.91
CA LEU A 146 7.74 8.72 1.93
C LEU A 146 7.19 7.29 1.98
N VAL A 147 7.74 6.39 1.17
CA VAL A 147 7.36 4.97 1.15
C VAL A 147 7.63 4.31 2.51
N ASN A 148 8.82 4.49 3.08
CA ASN A 148 9.18 3.92 4.37
C ASN A 148 8.36 4.52 5.53
N PHE A 149 8.08 5.82 5.46
CA PHE A 149 7.20 6.49 6.41
C PHE A 149 5.78 5.91 6.33
N HIS A 150 5.20 5.86 5.12
CA HIS A 150 3.85 5.33 4.93
C HIS A 150 3.72 3.86 5.33
N HIS A 151 4.72 3.02 5.07
CA HIS A 151 4.65 1.59 5.36
C HIS A 151 4.92 1.23 6.83
N ALA A 152 5.77 1.98 7.51
CA ALA A 152 6.25 1.59 8.83
C ALA A 152 6.68 2.79 9.70
N LEU A 153 6.24 4.01 9.40
CA LEU A 153 6.54 5.22 10.17
C LEU A 153 8.05 5.39 10.45
N LEU A 154 8.90 4.89 9.55
CA LEU A 154 10.36 4.81 9.68
C LEU A 154 10.87 3.93 10.84
N MET A 155 9.97 3.20 11.53
CA MET A 155 10.27 2.41 12.75
C MET A 155 10.36 0.90 12.48
N GLY A 156 10.39 0.47 11.21
CA GLY A 156 10.45 -0.96 10.84
C GLY A 156 9.27 -1.76 11.40
N LYS A 157 9.53 -2.87 12.08
CA LYS A 157 8.46 -3.74 12.62
C LYS A 157 7.57 -3.02 13.65
N ASN A 158 8.16 -2.19 14.51
CA ASN A 158 7.39 -1.43 15.52
C ASN A 158 6.42 -0.45 14.84
N GLY A 159 6.84 0.16 13.73
CA GLY A 159 5.97 1.01 12.94
C GLY A 159 4.78 0.26 12.32
N ALA A 160 4.97 -0.97 11.87
CA ALA A 160 3.88 -1.82 11.36
C ALA A 160 2.85 -2.14 12.47
N TYR A 161 3.28 -2.42 13.71
CA TYR A 161 2.37 -2.56 14.85
C TYR A 161 1.59 -1.28 15.12
N LEU A 162 2.29 -0.13 15.19
CA LEU A 162 1.64 1.17 15.41
C LEU A 162 0.65 1.50 14.31
N GLN A 163 0.98 1.25 13.04
CA GLN A 163 0.05 1.43 11.92
C GLN A 163 -1.20 0.54 12.03
N THR A 164 -1.05 -0.68 12.52
CA THR A 164 -2.18 -1.57 12.78
C THR A 164 -3.11 -0.97 13.84
N VAL A 165 -2.56 -0.42 14.93
CA VAL A 165 -3.35 0.29 15.96
C VAL A 165 -4.07 1.50 15.36
N VAL A 166 -3.37 2.29 14.54
CA VAL A 166 -3.95 3.46 13.86
C VAL A 166 -5.06 3.06 12.88
N ALA A 167 -4.91 1.93 12.17
CA ALA A 167 -5.95 1.41 11.29
C ALA A 167 -7.22 0.99 12.06
N PHE A 168 -7.07 0.31 13.20
CA PHE A 168 -8.20 0.00 14.08
C PHE A 168 -8.86 1.27 14.64
N ALA A 169 -8.08 2.27 15.03
CA ALA A 169 -8.60 3.56 15.46
C ALA A 169 -9.38 4.26 14.33
N ALA A 170 -8.89 4.21 13.09
CA ALA A 170 -9.60 4.76 11.93
C ALA A 170 -10.94 4.07 11.69
N ILE A 171 -10.99 2.73 11.78
CA ILE A 171 -12.22 1.95 11.68
C ILE A 171 -13.20 2.35 12.80
N PHE A 172 -12.71 2.42 14.05
CA PHE A 172 -13.53 2.86 15.18
C PHE A 172 -14.07 4.29 14.99
N LEU A 173 -13.22 5.23 14.55
CA LEU A 173 -13.61 6.62 14.30
C LEU A 173 -14.66 6.73 13.19
N ALA A 174 -14.52 5.98 12.11
CA ALA A 174 -15.48 5.96 11.02
C ALA A 174 -16.86 5.44 11.49
N ILE A 175 -16.88 4.29 12.18
CA ILE A 175 -18.12 3.67 12.67
C ILE A 175 -18.75 4.53 13.77
N SER A 176 -17.98 4.95 14.77
CA SER A 176 -18.48 5.76 15.88
C SER A 176 -18.97 7.14 15.40
N GLY A 177 -18.31 7.74 14.42
CA GLY A 177 -18.74 8.97 13.78
C GLY A 177 -20.09 8.83 13.07
N LEU A 178 -20.29 7.74 12.33
CA LEU A 178 -21.56 7.43 11.68
C LEU A 178 -22.68 7.25 12.71
N ILE A 179 -22.45 6.48 13.79
CA ILE A 179 -23.43 6.25 14.84
C ILE A 179 -23.84 7.57 15.53
N GLN A 180 -22.88 8.47 15.79
CA GLN A 180 -23.14 9.76 16.41
C GLN A 180 -23.89 10.70 15.50
N TRP A 181 -23.57 10.65 14.19
CA TRP A 181 -24.19 11.52 13.19
C TRP A 181 -25.55 11.00 12.72
N TRP A 182 -25.88 9.71 12.87
CA TRP A 182 -27.06 9.08 12.29
C TRP A 182 -28.31 9.94 12.51
N PRO A 183 -28.92 10.48 11.43
CA PRO A 183 -30.01 11.41 11.55
C PRO A 183 -31.33 10.69 11.81
N LYS A 184 -32.20 11.27 12.62
CA LYS A 184 -33.58 10.79 12.78
C LYS A 184 -34.38 10.92 11.50
N THR A 185 -34.08 11.94 10.69
CA THR A 185 -34.69 12.20 9.38
C THR A 185 -33.63 12.48 8.35
N TRP A 186 -33.69 11.80 7.23
CA TRP A 186 -32.76 11.97 6.12
C TRP A 186 -33.08 13.24 5.34
N ARG A 187 -32.07 14.12 5.20
CA ARG A 187 -32.13 15.31 4.34
C ARG A 187 -30.81 15.43 3.60
N TRP A 188 -30.85 15.39 2.27
CA TRP A 188 -29.68 15.51 1.40
C TRP A 188 -28.88 16.80 1.65
N SER A 189 -29.54 17.89 2.10
CA SER A 189 -28.88 19.14 2.46
C SER A 189 -27.86 19.00 3.60
N ARG A 190 -27.98 17.98 4.45
CA ARG A 190 -27.02 17.69 5.54
C ARG A 190 -25.76 17.00 5.06
N LEU A 191 -25.78 16.40 3.85
CA LEU A 191 -24.65 15.71 3.23
C LEU A 191 -23.80 16.64 2.34
N ARG A 192 -24.25 17.88 2.15
CA ARG A 192 -23.50 18.88 1.39
C ARG A 192 -22.46 19.54 2.29
N PRO A 193 -21.15 19.55 1.88
CA PRO A 193 -20.11 20.28 2.59
C PRO A 193 -20.48 21.78 2.69
N ARG A 194 -20.28 22.36 3.87
CA ARG A 194 -20.46 23.78 4.13
C ARG A 194 -19.23 24.33 4.83
N ALA A 195 -18.95 25.62 4.66
CA ALA A 195 -17.74 26.27 5.17
C ALA A 195 -17.63 26.39 6.71
N SER A 196 -18.50 25.74 7.48
CA SER A 196 -18.41 25.71 8.95
C SER A 196 -17.96 24.32 9.45
N ALA A 197 -17.21 24.30 10.57
CA ALA A 197 -16.51 23.09 11.03
C ALA A 197 -17.44 21.87 11.23
N ARG A 198 -18.61 22.03 11.85
CA ARG A 198 -19.50 20.90 12.16
C ARG A 198 -20.16 20.30 10.89
N PRO A 199 -20.83 21.06 10.01
CA PRO A 199 -21.39 20.52 8.77
C PRO A 199 -20.32 19.92 7.85
N LEU A 200 -19.12 20.54 7.78
CA LEU A 200 -18.02 20.05 6.99
C LEU A 200 -17.55 18.69 7.53
N HIS A 201 -17.31 18.59 8.83
CA HIS A 201 -16.91 17.33 9.48
C HIS A 201 -17.89 16.19 9.21
N TYR A 202 -19.20 16.47 9.32
CA TYR A 202 -20.24 15.47 9.10
C TYR A 202 -20.35 15.04 7.62
N ALA A 203 -20.31 15.99 6.70
CA ALA A 203 -20.40 15.70 5.28
C ALA A 203 -19.18 14.90 4.79
N ILE A 204 -17.97 15.36 5.11
CA ILE A 204 -16.74 14.64 4.75
C ILE A 204 -16.68 13.28 5.45
N GLY A 205 -17.04 13.21 6.73
CA GLY A 205 -17.07 11.95 7.48
C GLY A 205 -18.00 10.92 6.85
N PHE A 206 -19.17 11.34 6.36
CA PHE A 206 -20.10 10.45 5.67
C PHE A 206 -19.56 9.96 4.32
N TRP A 207 -19.11 10.85 3.46
CA TRP A 207 -18.66 10.48 2.12
C TRP A 207 -17.34 9.71 2.11
N ALA A 208 -16.42 10.06 3.02
CA ALA A 208 -15.14 9.38 3.13
C ALA A 208 -15.21 8.07 3.93
N MET A 209 -16.28 7.80 4.68
CA MET A 209 -16.37 6.65 5.58
C MET A 209 -16.12 5.32 4.86
N THR A 210 -16.85 5.03 3.79
CA THR A 210 -16.72 3.74 3.08
C THR A 210 -15.31 3.54 2.51
N PRO A 211 -14.74 4.47 1.72
CA PRO A 211 -13.38 4.27 1.23
C PRO A 211 -12.33 4.29 2.36
N LEU A 212 -12.49 5.06 3.43
CA LEU A 212 -11.59 5.00 4.60
C LEU A 212 -11.64 3.64 5.31
N LEU A 213 -12.84 3.05 5.48
CA LEU A 213 -12.98 1.71 6.05
C LEU A 213 -12.28 0.66 5.17
N LEU A 214 -12.43 0.74 3.85
CA LEU A 214 -11.75 -0.15 2.91
C LEU A 214 -10.22 0.01 2.99
N ILE A 215 -9.72 1.25 2.99
CA ILE A 215 -8.28 1.52 3.10
C ILE A 215 -7.74 1.04 4.45
N ALA A 216 -8.43 1.31 5.56
CA ALA A 216 -8.00 0.89 6.89
C ALA A 216 -8.01 -0.64 7.05
N ALA A 217 -9.05 -1.33 6.60
CA ALA A 217 -9.13 -2.78 6.64
C ALA A 217 -8.03 -3.44 5.77
N THR A 218 -7.84 -2.93 4.56
CA THR A 218 -6.80 -3.44 3.65
C THR A 218 -5.39 -3.09 4.12
N SER A 219 -5.18 -2.00 4.89
CA SER A 219 -3.87 -1.69 5.48
C SER A 219 -3.46 -2.72 6.54
N ILE A 220 -4.41 -3.25 7.32
CA ILE A 220 -4.16 -4.34 8.27
C ILE A 220 -3.68 -5.59 7.50
N TYR A 221 -4.38 -5.95 6.42
CA TYR A 221 -3.93 -7.04 5.56
C TYR A 221 -2.53 -6.80 5.00
N MET A 222 -2.23 -5.59 4.51
CA MET A 222 -0.90 -5.25 3.97
C MET A 222 0.22 -5.39 5.00
N ALA A 223 -0.02 -4.96 6.25
CA ALA A 223 0.95 -5.08 7.34
C ALA A 223 1.28 -6.54 7.69
N TRP A 224 0.29 -7.43 7.61
CA TRP A 224 0.39 -8.84 8.03
C TRP A 224 0.30 -9.83 6.87
N ARG A 225 0.45 -9.37 5.62
CA ARG A 225 0.21 -10.14 4.40
C ARG A 225 0.93 -11.48 4.37
N SER A 226 2.18 -11.52 4.80
CA SER A 226 2.98 -12.76 4.77
C SER A 226 2.36 -13.86 5.65
N GLY A 227 2.01 -13.53 6.89
CA GLY A 227 1.40 -14.48 7.82
C GLY A 227 -0.02 -14.87 7.38
N ILE A 228 -0.81 -13.90 6.90
CA ILE A 228 -2.17 -14.16 6.43
C ILE A 228 -2.16 -15.07 5.19
N ASN A 229 -1.29 -14.81 4.21
CA ASN A 229 -1.17 -15.65 3.03
C ASN A 229 -0.70 -17.06 3.39
N GLN A 230 0.27 -17.19 4.29
CA GLN A 230 0.73 -18.49 4.77
C GLN A 230 -0.38 -19.28 5.47
N ALA A 231 -1.19 -18.62 6.29
CA ALA A 231 -2.26 -19.26 7.03
C ALA A 231 -3.45 -19.65 6.15
N LEU A 232 -3.83 -18.82 5.16
CA LEU A 232 -5.06 -19.00 4.39
C LEU A 232 -4.87 -19.69 3.03
N VAL A 233 -3.70 -19.57 2.44
CA VAL A 233 -3.41 -20.11 1.10
C VAL A 233 -2.39 -21.25 1.15
N GLY A 234 -1.69 -21.42 2.27
CA GLY A 234 -0.60 -22.40 2.42
C GLY A 234 0.61 -22.08 1.53
N GLU A 235 0.57 -20.99 0.78
CA GLU A 235 1.73 -20.50 0.03
C GLU A 235 2.68 -19.84 1.02
N ALA A 236 3.83 -20.46 1.25
CA ALA A 236 4.98 -19.68 1.63
C ALA A 236 5.08 -18.56 0.59
N THR A 237 4.71 -17.31 0.97
CA THR A 237 5.12 -16.14 0.19
C THR A 237 6.57 -16.42 -0.10
N THR A 238 6.95 -16.52 -1.37
CA THR A 238 8.25 -16.96 -1.82
C THR A 238 9.27 -16.47 -0.83
N LYS A 239 9.72 -17.33 0.09
CA LYS A 239 10.84 -17.00 0.94
C LYS A 239 11.93 -16.73 -0.06
N VAL A 240 12.27 -15.46 -0.20
CA VAL A 240 13.51 -15.09 -0.83
C VAL A 240 14.52 -16.01 -0.15
N ALA A 241 14.97 -17.03 -0.90
CA ALA A 241 15.79 -18.08 -0.32
C ALA A 241 16.89 -17.41 0.48
N ALA A 242 17.05 -17.83 1.73
CA ALA A 242 18.13 -17.35 2.57
C ALA A 242 19.45 -17.52 1.79
N PRO A 243 20.39 -16.57 1.85
CA PRO A 243 21.64 -16.66 1.13
C PRO A 243 22.33 -17.98 1.49
N ALA A 244 22.71 -18.75 0.49
CA ALA A 244 23.65 -19.83 0.70
C ALA A 244 24.94 -19.22 1.26
N LYS A 245 25.54 -19.89 2.26
CA LYS A 245 26.90 -19.57 2.70
C LYS A 245 27.81 -19.58 1.46
N PRO A 246 28.77 -18.65 1.33
CA PRO A 246 29.72 -18.68 0.23
C PRO A 246 30.61 -19.94 0.43
N GLY A 247 30.40 -20.94 -0.37
CA GLY A 247 31.17 -22.17 -0.30
C GLY A 247 30.75 -23.21 -1.33
N GLU A 248 31.58 -23.46 -2.28
CA GLU A 248 31.80 -24.67 -3.08
C GLU A 248 31.01 -24.93 -4.36
N ASP A 249 29.82 -24.37 -4.63
CA ASP A 249 29.07 -24.72 -5.85
C ASP A 249 29.12 -23.70 -7.00
N ALA A 250 29.99 -22.68 -6.92
CA ALA A 250 30.05 -21.60 -7.92
C ALA A 250 30.75 -21.99 -9.25
N LYS A 251 31.17 -23.25 -9.42
CA LYS A 251 32.05 -23.67 -10.54
C LYS A 251 31.41 -24.50 -11.66
N LYS A 252 30.08 -24.67 -11.71
CA LYS A 252 29.44 -25.40 -12.82
C LYS A 252 28.15 -24.72 -13.28
N SER A 253 28.25 -23.55 -13.89
CA SER A 253 27.25 -23.07 -14.85
C SER A 253 28.00 -22.59 -16.09
N SER A 254 28.08 -23.44 -17.06
CA SER A 254 28.56 -23.16 -18.39
C SER A 254 27.50 -22.39 -19.17
N ALA A 255 27.88 -21.28 -19.72
CA ALA A 255 27.19 -20.27 -20.52
C ALA A 255 26.50 -19.15 -19.69
N PRO A 256 26.77 -17.88 -20.01
CA PRO A 256 26.05 -16.77 -19.41
C PRO A 256 24.57 -16.89 -19.79
N ALA A 257 23.70 -16.86 -18.78
CA ALA A 257 22.25 -16.93 -19.00
C ALA A 257 21.80 -15.70 -19.77
N SER A 258 21.38 -15.86 -21.02
CA SER A 258 20.89 -14.76 -21.84
C SER A 258 19.50 -14.33 -21.38
N LEU A 259 19.35 -13.09 -20.92
CA LEU A 259 18.07 -12.49 -20.58
C LEU A 259 17.19 -12.33 -21.82
N HIS A 260 17.81 -12.16 -22.98
CA HIS A 260 17.10 -12.11 -24.25
C HIS A 260 16.38 -13.43 -24.52
N ALA A 261 17.07 -14.57 -24.40
CA ALA A 261 16.46 -15.90 -24.59
C ALA A 261 15.34 -16.16 -23.58
N VAL A 262 15.49 -15.70 -22.31
CA VAL A 262 14.45 -15.81 -21.28
C VAL A 262 13.22 -15.00 -21.66
N MET A 263 13.39 -13.76 -22.13
CA MET A 263 12.28 -12.90 -22.52
C MET A 263 11.59 -13.38 -23.80
N ASP A 264 12.33 -13.91 -24.77
CA ASP A 264 11.74 -14.45 -26.02
C ASP A 264 10.91 -15.70 -25.75
N ALA A 265 11.40 -16.62 -24.91
CA ALA A 265 10.63 -17.78 -24.50
C ALA A 265 9.35 -17.38 -23.73
N ALA A 266 9.44 -16.32 -22.90
CA ALA A 266 8.28 -15.79 -22.20
C ALA A 266 7.27 -15.14 -23.17
N ARG A 267 7.73 -14.31 -24.11
CA ARG A 267 6.91 -13.66 -25.14
C ARG A 267 6.21 -14.67 -26.03
N THR A 268 6.92 -15.72 -26.43
CA THR A 268 6.34 -16.83 -27.21
C THR A 268 5.24 -17.56 -26.43
N ALA A 269 5.46 -17.79 -25.13
CA ALA A 269 4.47 -18.49 -24.29
C ALA A 269 3.25 -17.62 -23.97
N LYS A 270 3.39 -16.30 -23.91
CA LYS A 270 2.33 -15.34 -23.54
C LYS A 270 2.45 -14.04 -24.37
N PRO A 271 1.99 -14.06 -25.63
CA PRO A 271 2.14 -12.93 -26.55
C PRO A 271 1.35 -11.68 -26.11
N ASP A 272 0.20 -11.87 -25.45
CA ASP A 272 -0.67 -10.76 -24.98
C ASP A 272 -0.23 -10.19 -23.62
N ALA A 273 0.86 -10.68 -23.03
CA ALA A 273 1.30 -10.29 -21.71
C ALA A 273 2.05 -8.94 -21.73
N THR A 274 1.73 -8.07 -20.78
CA THR A 274 2.56 -6.92 -20.46
C THR A 274 3.50 -7.30 -19.31
N TRP A 275 4.79 -7.36 -19.63
CA TRP A 275 5.85 -7.77 -18.71
C TRP A 275 6.14 -6.68 -17.69
N ARG A 276 6.41 -7.06 -16.43
CA ARG A 276 6.57 -6.10 -15.33
C ARG A 276 7.91 -6.24 -14.61
N ILE A 277 8.16 -7.37 -13.99
CA ILE A 277 9.35 -7.57 -13.17
C ILE A 277 9.95 -8.92 -13.50
N LEU A 278 11.21 -8.91 -13.93
CA LEU A 278 12.02 -10.11 -14.07
C LEU A 278 12.86 -10.28 -12.81
N THR A 279 12.72 -11.39 -12.12
CA THR A 279 13.56 -11.79 -10.99
C THR A 279 14.64 -12.75 -11.49
N LEU A 280 15.89 -12.39 -11.22
CA LEU A 280 17.05 -13.18 -11.62
C LEU A 280 17.33 -14.28 -10.58
N PRO A 281 17.81 -15.47 -11.02
CA PRO A 281 18.21 -16.54 -10.12
C PRO A 281 19.35 -16.09 -9.22
N GLN A 282 19.27 -16.44 -7.94
CA GLN A 282 20.32 -16.15 -6.97
C GLN A 282 21.21 -17.38 -6.72
N LYS A 283 20.74 -18.55 -7.13
CA LYS A 283 21.46 -19.81 -7.14
C LYS A 283 21.35 -20.47 -8.52
N PRO A 284 22.30 -21.30 -8.92
CA PRO A 284 22.29 -21.95 -10.25
C PRO A 284 21.02 -22.79 -10.53
N LYS A 285 20.34 -23.27 -9.48
CA LYS A 285 19.12 -24.08 -9.60
C LYS A 285 17.83 -23.27 -9.58
N ASP A 286 17.89 -21.98 -9.20
CA ASP A 286 16.71 -21.13 -9.13
C ASP A 286 16.22 -20.80 -10.56
N PRO A 287 14.90 -20.70 -10.78
CA PRO A 287 14.35 -20.26 -12.06
C PRO A 287 14.43 -18.74 -12.20
N PHE A 288 14.45 -18.26 -13.43
CA PHE A 288 14.01 -16.91 -13.75
C PHE A 288 12.51 -16.83 -13.54
N THR A 289 12.05 -15.75 -12.94
CA THR A 289 10.62 -15.56 -12.67
C THR A 289 10.20 -14.19 -13.20
N ILE A 290 9.20 -14.17 -14.08
CA ILE A 290 8.71 -12.93 -14.64
C ILE A 290 7.26 -12.73 -14.20
N THR A 291 6.97 -11.57 -13.62
CA THR A 291 5.59 -11.16 -13.38
C THR A 291 5.05 -10.44 -14.61
N TYR A 292 3.79 -10.68 -14.92
CA TYR A 292 3.13 -10.09 -16.07
C TYR A 292 1.66 -9.79 -15.79
N GLN A 293 1.07 -8.97 -16.65
CA GLN A 293 -0.31 -8.56 -16.61
C GLN A 293 -0.99 -8.93 -17.93
N LEU A 294 -2.17 -9.50 -17.84
CA LEU A 294 -3.02 -9.79 -18.99
C LEU A 294 -3.98 -8.62 -19.28
N PRO A 295 -4.49 -8.49 -20.50
CA PRO A 295 -5.47 -7.48 -20.86
C PRO A 295 -6.70 -7.51 -19.92
N GLY A 296 -7.14 -6.33 -19.47
CA GLY A 296 -8.26 -6.18 -18.54
C GLY A 296 -7.93 -6.47 -17.08
N GLU A 297 -6.68 -6.74 -16.72
CA GLU A 297 -6.24 -6.85 -15.32
C GLU A 297 -5.76 -5.49 -14.80
N TYR A 298 -5.97 -5.28 -13.51
CA TYR A 298 -5.50 -4.10 -12.80
C TYR A 298 -4.23 -4.40 -11.98
N GLY A 299 -3.51 -3.35 -11.61
CA GLY A 299 -2.28 -3.43 -10.81
C GLY A 299 -1.01 -3.31 -11.66
N ARG A 300 0.00 -2.63 -11.12
CA ARG A 300 1.21 -2.25 -11.86
C ARG A 300 2.34 -3.26 -11.82
N THR A 301 2.31 -4.20 -10.87
CA THR A 301 3.38 -5.19 -10.68
C THR A 301 3.14 -6.51 -11.42
N GLY A 302 1.96 -6.66 -12.04
CA GLY A 302 1.49 -7.92 -12.61
C GLY A 302 0.99 -8.90 -11.52
N ASN A 303 -0.07 -9.64 -11.83
CA ASN A 303 -0.68 -10.59 -10.91
C ASN A 303 -0.39 -12.04 -11.31
N ASN A 304 0.19 -12.22 -12.48
CA ASN A 304 0.55 -13.51 -13.05
C ASN A 304 2.06 -13.69 -13.03
N GLN A 305 2.51 -14.92 -13.07
CA GLN A 305 3.91 -15.28 -12.97
C GLN A 305 4.23 -16.41 -13.95
N ILE A 306 5.34 -16.29 -14.65
CA ILE A 306 5.93 -17.35 -15.44
C ILE A 306 7.33 -17.64 -14.89
N SER A 307 7.66 -18.91 -14.76
CA SER A 307 8.98 -19.36 -14.34
C SER A 307 9.67 -20.08 -15.49
N LEU A 308 10.96 -19.72 -15.71
CA LEU A 308 11.76 -20.26 -16.80
C LEU A 308 13.09 -20.77 -16.27
N LYS A 309 13.64 -21.79 -16.93
CA LYS A 309 15.01 -22.27 -16.67
C LYS A 309 15.81 -22.30 -17.98
N MET A 310 17.07 -21.98 -17.88
CA MET A 310 18.01 -22.15 -18.98
C MET A 310 18.32 -23.63 -19.19
N ASN A 311 18.35 -24.04 -20.42
CA ASN A 311 18.87 -25.33 -20.86
C ASN A 311 20.39 -25.24 -21.09
N THR A 312 21.02 -26.36 -21.33
CA THR A 312 22.46 -26.46 -21.62
C THR A 312 22.87 -25.86 -22.99
N ASP A 313 21.91 -25.75 -23.89
CA ASP A 313 22.06 -25.17 -25.26
C ASP A 313 21.81 -23.63 -25.30
N ALA A 314 21.80 -22.97 -24.13
CA ALA A 314 21.51 -21.54 -23.97
C ALA A 314 20.09 -21.13 -24.36
N THR A 315 19.16 -22.04 -24.62
CA THR A 315 17.73 -21.75 -24.77
C THR A 315 17.04 -21.69 -23.41
N ALA A 316 15.94 -20.94 -23.32
CA ALA A 316 15.12 -20.88 -22.12
C ALA A 316 13.84 -21.69 -22.31
N ARG A 317 13.45 -22.48 -21.30
CA ARG A 317 12.18 -23.22 -21.30
C ARG A 317 11.28 -22.77 -20.17
N VAL A 318 10.00 -22.69 -20.44
CA VAL A 318 8.97 -22.45 -19.41
C VAL A 318 8.84 -23.69 -18.52
N THR A 319 8.92 -23.50 -17.20
CA THR A 319 8.80 -24.57 -16.20
C THR A 319 7.50 -24.52 -15.43
N ALA A 320 6.94 -23.31 -15.24
CA ALA A 320 5.65 -23.12 -14.59
C ALA A 320 4.99 -21.80 -15.04
N VAL A 321 3.66 -21.83 -15.09
CA VAL A 321 2.84 -20.63 -15.30
C VAL A 321 1.80 -20.59 -14.19
N SER A 322 1.69 -19.45 -13.52
CA SER A 322 0.71 -19.21 -12.46
C SER A 322 -0.11 -17.98 -12.84
N GLU A 323 -1.38 -18.18 -13.18
CA GLU A 323 -2.29 -17.09 -13.50
C GLU A 323 -3.27 -16.85 -12.36
N LEU A 324 -3.50 -15.56 -12.04
CA LEU A 324 -4.42 -15.19 -10.98
C LEU A 324 -5.84 -15.72 -11.23
N ARG A 325 -6.31 -15.69 -12.49
CA ARG A 325 -7.64 -16.14 -12.88
C ARG A 325 -7.88 -17.64 -12.59
N GLN A 326 -6.81 -18.45 -12.69
CA GLN A 326 -6.82 -19.89 -12.43
C GLN A 326 -6.52 -20.24 -10.97
N SER A 327 -6.14 -19.25 -10.17
CA SER A 327 -5.78 -19.47 -8.77
C SER A 327 -7.02 -19.68 -7.89
N ALA A 328 -6.81 -20.26 -6.71
CA ALA A 328 -7.85 -20.44 -5.69
C ALA A 328 -8.58 -19.12 -5.37
N ARG A 329 -9.87 -19.21 -5.06
CA ARG A 329 -10.72 -18.03 -4.76
C ARG A 329 -10.11 -17.14 -3.68
N MET A 330 -9.53 -17.75 -2.63
CA MET A 330 -8.88 -17.02 -1.55
C MET A 330 -7.68 -16.20 -2.03
N LYS A 331 -6.81 -16.78 -2.87
CA LYS A 331 -5.66 -16.06 -3.45
C LYS A 331 -6.12 -14.87 -4.30
N ARG A 332 -7.16 -15.05 -5.11
CA ARG A 332 -7.75 -13.95 -5.89
C ARG A 332 -8.29 -12.85 -5.00
N PHE A 333 -9.03 -13.20 -3.96
CA PHE A 333 -9.55 -12.24 -2.98
C PHE A 333 -8.43 -11.45 -2.29
N LEU A 334 -7.40 -12.11 -1.78
CA LEU A 334 -6.27 -11.47 -1.13
C LEU A 334 -5.48 -10.54 -2.09
N THR A 335 -5.39 -10.92 -3.37
CA THR A 335 -4.78 -10.04 -4.39
C THR A 335 -5.65 -8.80 -4.64
N CYS A 336 -6.98 -8.94 -4.67
CA CYS A 336 -7.88 -7.79 -4.79
C CYS A 336 -7.73 -6.80 -3.62
N LEU A 337 -7.46 -7.26 -2.39
CA LEU A 337 -7.24 -6.37 -1.25
C LEU A 337 -6.06 -5.40 -1.48
N MET A 338 -4.99 -5.87 -2.14
CA MET A 338 -3.87 -5.01 -2.51
C MET A 338 -4.29 -3.95 -3.53
N GLN A 339 -5.01 -4.35 -4.57
CA GLN A 339 -5.48 -3.44 -5.61
C GLN A 339 -6.44 -2.39 -5.05
N ILE A 340 -7.32 -2.81 -4.13
CA ILE A 340 -8.21 -1.91 -3.38
C ILE A 340 -7.37 -0.94 -2.55
N HIS A 341 -6.37 -1.40 -1.82
CA HIS A 341 -5.54 -0.51 -1.00
C HIS A 341 -4.84 0.56 -1.83
N TYR A 342 -4.34 0.21 -3.01
CA TYR A 342 -3.64 1.16 -3.91
C TYR A 342 -4.57 2.02 -4.76
N GLY A 343 -5.88 1.75 -4.77
CA GLY A 343 -6.84 2.39 -5.67
C GLY A 343 -6.70 1.95 -7.13
N GLU A 344 -6.04 0.82 -7.40
CA GLU A 344 -5.72 0.33 -8.74
C GLU A 344 -6.74 -0.69 -9.27
N PHE A 345 -8.04 -0.46 -9.07
CA PHE A 345 -9.10 -1.38 -9.49
C PHE A 345 -10.14 -0.77 -10.48
N GLY A 346 -10.00 0.49 -10.82
CA GLY A 346 -10.89 1.21 -11.74
C GLY A 346 -10.18 2.35 -12.47
N GLY A 347 -8.88 2.18 -12.73
CA GLY A 347 -8.08 3.14 -13.49
C GLY A 347 -7.89 4.47 -12.77
N ILE A 348 -7.88 5.57 -13.55
CA ILE A 348 -7.63 6.92 -13.00
C ILE A 348 -8.72 7.39 -12.05
N THR A 349 -9.97 7.01 -12.28
CA THR A 349 -11.10 7.43 -11.46
C THR A 349 -10.97 6.96 -10.02
N THR A 350 -10.67 5.67 -9.81
CA THR A 350 -10.49 5.14 -8.45
C THR A 350 -9.23 5.69 -7.80
N ARG A 351 -8.16 5.92 -8.56
CA ARG A 351 -6.94 6.56 -8.05
C ARG A 351 -7.20 7.99 -7.56
N LEU A 352 -7.95 8.80 -8.30
CA LEU A 352 -8.35 10.15 -7.87
C LEU A 352 -9.23 10.11 -6.62
N LEU A 353 -10.19 9.17 -6.57
CA LEU A 353 -11.03 8.98 -5.38
C LEU A 353 -10.21 8.59 -4.16
N TRP A 354 -9.24 7.68 -4.30
CA TRP A 354 -8.34 7.27 -3.20
C TRP A 354 -7.43 8.40 -2.75
N CYS A 355 -6.88 9.16 -3.69
CA CYS A 355 -6.12 10.36 -3.39
C CYS A 355 -6.96 11.37 -2.58
N ALA A 356 -8.18 11.69 -3.03
CA ALA A 356 -9.09 12.58 -2.30
C ALA A 356 -9.47 12.02 -0.92
N THR A 357 -9.68 10.70 -0.81
CA THR A 357 -9.96 10.04 0.47
C THR A 357 -8.81 10.19 1.46
N GLY A 358 -7.56 10.07 1.01
CA GLY A 358 -6.40 10.24 1.88
C GLY A 358 -6.20 11.67 2.41
N PHE A 359 -6.81 12.70 1.79
CA PHE A 359 -6.89 14.05 2.34
C PHE A 359 -7.99 14.21 3.39
N SER A 360 -8.99 13.34 3.41
CA SER A 360 -10.14 13.48 4.30
C SER A 360 -9.78 13.44 5.81
N PRO A 361 -8.80 12.66 6.31
CA PRO A 361 -8.36 12.73 7.69
C PRO A 361 -7.89 14.11 8.12
N ALA A 362 -7.25 14.87 7.22
CA ALA A 362 -6.84 16.25 7.54
C ALA A 362 -8.05 17.15 7.77
N ILE A 363 -9.04 17.11 6.88
CA ILE A 363 -10.27 17.90 7.01
C ILE A 363 -11.02 17.49 8.28
N LEU A 364 -11.12 16.19 8.57
CA LEU A 364 -11.80 15.66 9.76
C LEU A 364 -11.07 16.05 11.04
N PHE A 365 -9.74 15.93 11.08
CA PHE A 365 -8.94 16.30 12.24
C PHE A 365 -9.06 17.79 12.58
N PHE A 366 -8.81 18.67 11.60
CA PHE A 366 -8.86 20.11 11.84
C PHE A 366 -10.26 20.63 12.14
N SER A 367 -11.28 20.12 11.46
CA SER A 367 -12.67 20.48 11.80
C SER A 367 -13.09 19.96 13.17
N GLY A 368 -12.67 18.75 13.57
CA GLY A 368 -12.87 18.20 14.91
C GLY A 368 -12.18 19.02 16.00
N LEU A 369 -10.91 19.40 15.75
CA LEU A 369 -10.13 20.25 16.67
C LEU A 369 -10.78 21.63 16.85
N LEU A 370 -11.27 22.23 15.79
CA LEU A 370 -12.00 23.52 15.85
C LEU A 370 -13.29 23.39 16.65
N MET A 371 -14.05 22.32 16.47
CA MET A 371 -15.27 22.06 17.28
C MET A 371 -14.95 21.88 18.76
N TRP A 372 -13.90 21.14 19.08
CA TRP A 372 -13.43 20.94 20.45
C TRP A 372 -12.99 22.25 21.10
N ARG A 373 -12.15 23.05 20.44
CA ARG A 373 -11.71 24.36 20.95
C ARG A 373 -12.88 25.29 21.23
N ARG A 374 -13.82 25.41 20.30
CA ARG A 374 -15.03 26.25 20.49
C ARG A 374 -15.84 25.81 21.72
N ARG A 375 -15.97 24.50 21.95
CA ARG A 375 -16.67 23.98 23.13
C ARG A 375 -16.00 24.36 24.45
N ILE A 376 -14.68 24.33 24.51
CA ILE A 376 -13.92 24.75 25.72
C ILE A 376 -14.14 26.24 25.98
N HIS A 377 -13.96 27.09 24.96
CA HIS A 377 -14.11 28.53 25.13
C HIS A 377 -15.51 28.93 25.60
N THR A 378 -16.57 28.32 25.08
CA THR A 378 -17.94 28.59 25.55
C THR A 378 -18.15 28.13 27.00
N ALA A 379 -17.62 27.00 27.43
CA ALA A 379 -17.71 26.51 28.79
C ALA A 379 -16.98 27.46 29.76
N THR A 380 -15.78 27.92 29.42
CA THR A 380 -15.02 28.86 30.27
C THR A 380 -15.69 30.23 30.36
N ALA A 381 -16.25 30.75 29.26
CA ALA A 381 -17.00 32.00 29.28
C ALA A 381 -18.26 31.93 30.18
N SER A 382 -19.01 30.83 30.10
CA SER A 382 -20.17 30.62 31.00
C SER A 382 -19.79 30.56 32.47
N GLN A 383 -18.67 29.90 32.80
CA GLN A 383 -18.17 29.87 34.20
C GLN A 383 -17.75 31.25 34.73
N ARG A 384 -17.13 32.09 33.87
CA ARG A 384 -16.77 33.46 34.23
C ARG A 384 -17.98 34.34 34.48
N ILE A 385 -19.04 34.24 33.67
CA ILE A 385 -20.28 35.00 33.84
C ILE A 385 -20.95 34.62 35.16
N ILE A 386 -21.00 33.32 35.49
CA ILE A 386 -21.57 32.86 36.80
C ILE A 386 -20.74 33.39 37.97
N ALA A 387 -19.40 33.34 37.87
CA ALA A 387 -18.54 33.84 38.96
C ALA A 387 -18.70 35.36 39.23
N THR A 388 -18.95 36.15 38.17
CA THR A 388 -19.19 37.61 38.29
C THR A 388 -20.60 37.97 38.73
N GLN A 389 -21.56 37.04 38.71
CA GLN A 389 -22.91 37.27 39.23
C GLN A 389 -23.04 36.96 40.75
N PHE A 390 -22.06 36.26 41.32
CA PHE A 390 -22.02 35.89 42.76
C PHE A 390 -20.88 36.56 43.53
N SER A 391 -20.14 37.48 42.93
CA SER A 391 -19.21 38.40 43.57
C SER A 391 -19.83 39.79 43.72
#